data_afbeef3bca8adfa3498f0c23aaca4aad
#
_entry.id   afbeef3bca8adfa3498f0c23aaca4aad
#
_cell.length_a   1.000
_cell.length_b   1.000
_cell.length_c   1.000
_cell.angle_alpha   90.00
_cell.angle_beta   90.00
_cell.angle_gamma   90.00
#
_symmetry.space_group_name_H-M   'P 1'
#
loop_
_entity.id
_entity.type
_entity.pdbx_description
1 polymer ?
#
loop_
_entity_poly.entity_id
_entity_poly.type
_entity_poly.pdbx_seq_one_letter_code
_entity_poly.pdbx_strand_id
1 'polypeptide(L)'
;MDNKILDVHHLTVEFSNQKRTTVAVNNISFSLQKGQVLGCVGESGSGKSVTSLALMGLVPSPGKITGGEICFRPAKGQSMQAVDLLSIPPEELRYYRGGEMAMIFQEPMSSLNPVYNIEFQITEAILLHQKVSTEQAKNQAISLLQEVRLLPSDEQLEEKYIETFPLENKGHVREKIRTYIQEQKETILKRYPHELSGGQLQRVMIAMAISCNPTLLIADEPTTALDVTVQAEILRLLRDLCKSDREMSMVFISHDLGVINEIADQIVVMYQGEIVEQGTKEEVLNYPQHPYTKGLLACRPRLNSRPEKLP
;
A
#
# COMPACT_ATOMS: atom_id res chain seq x y z
N MET A 1 13.17 17.55 17.20
CA MET A 1 11.86 16.89 17.42
C MET A 1 11.92 15.55 16.71
N ASP A 2 11.46 14.51 17.36
CA ASP A 2 11.49 13.15 16.80
C ASP A 2 10.51 13.08 15.61
N ASN A 3 11.03 12.88 14.40
CA ASN A 3 10.24 12.88 13.14
C ASN A 3 9.69 11.48 12.80
N LYS A 4 9.72 10.56 13.78
CA LYS A 4 9.23 9.20 13.60
C LYS A 4 7.71 9.16 13.57
N ILE A 5 7.15 8.49 12.55
CA ILE A 5 5.72 8.21 12.43
C ILE A 5 5.36 6.84 13.02
N LEU A 6 6.28 5.89 12.90
CA LEU A 6 6.15 4.54 13.42
C LEU A 6 7.46 4.15 14.11
N ASP A 7 7.37 3.59 15.30
CA ASP A 7 8.51 3.08 16.06
C ASP A 7 8.12 1.75 16.68
N VAL A 8 8.75 0.68 16.24
CA VAL A 8 8.47 -0.70 16.65
C VAL A 8 9.62 -1.20 17.50
N HIS A 9 9.32 -1.67 18.70
CA HIS A 9 10.30 -2.17 19.65
C HIS A 9 10.01 -3.60 20.07
N HIS A 10 10.99 -4.48 19.88
CA HIS A 10 10.98 -5.87 20.38
C HIS A 10 9.73 -6.67 20.02
N LEU A 11 9.13 -6.39 18.86
CA LEU A 11 7.90 -7.04 18.41
C LEU A 11 8.11 -8.55 18.26
N THR A 12 7.26 -9.32 18.93
CA THR A 12 7.25 -10.78 18.85
C THR A 12 5.84 -11.28 18.55
N VAL A 13 5.72 -12.16 17.54
CA VAL A 13 4.44 -12.77 17.14
C VAL A 13 4.59 -14.29 17.08
N GLU A 14 3.72 -14.98 17.78
CA GLU A 14 3.73 -16.43 17.89
C GLU A 14 2.42 -17.05 17.42
N PHE A 15 2.50 -18.19 16.75
CA PHE A 15 1.38 -19.03 16.38
C PHE A 15 1.43 -20.32 17.19
N SER A 16 0.50 -20.47 18.13
CA SER A 16 0.45 -21.63 19.03
C SER A 16 -0.74 -22.50 18.70
N ASN A 17 -0.49 -23.76 18.45
CA ASN A 17 -1.50 -24.82 18.43
C ASN A 17 -1.23 -25.84 19.55
N GLN A 18 -2.14 -26.78 19.76
CA GLN A 18 -2.05 -27.75 20.86
C GLN A 18 -0.75 -28.56 20.93
N LYS A 19 0.07 -28.59 19.88
CA LYS A 19 1.28 -29.44 19.78
C LYS A 19 2.57 -28.65 19.56
N ARG A 20 2.51 -27.40 19.09
CA ARG A 20 3.70 -26.64 18.69
C ARG A 20 3.43 -25.15 18.74
N THR A 21 4.41 -24.39 19.21
CA THR A 21 4.50 -22.93 19.06
C THR A 21 5.54 -22.62 17.98
N THR A 22 5.17 -21.77 17.02
CA THR A 22 6.07 -21.25 15.99
C THR A 22 6.17 -19.75 16.17
N VAL A 23 7.38 -19.25 16.36
CA VAL A 23 7.66 -17.82 16.40
C VAL A 23 7.78 -17.33 14.96
N ALA A 24 6.80 -16.53 14.51
CA ALA A 24 6.76 -16.01 13.15
C ALA A 24 7.50 -14.66 13.02
N VAL A 25 7.54 -13.89 14.11
CA VAL A 25 8.30 -12.65 14.24
C VAL A 25 8.98 -12.70 15.61
N ASN A 26 10.30 -12.55 15.62
CA ASN A 26 11.13 -12.74 16.80
C ASN A 26 11.90 -11.47 17.15
N ASN A 27 11.41 -10.73 18.14
CA ASN A 27 12.12 -9.60 18.75
C ASN A 27 12.63 -8.55 17.75
N ILE A 28 11.80 -8.15 16.78
CA ILE A 28 12.20 -7.16 15.77
C ILE A 28 12.00 -5.73 16.26
N SER A 29 12.90 -4.84 15.83
CA SER A 29 12.82 -3.41 16.12
C SER A 29 13.22 -2.61 14.88
N PHE A 30 12.39 -1.64 14.50
CA PHE A 30 12.65 -0.72 13.38
C PHE A 30 11.83 0.55 13.53
N SER A 31 12.19 1.59 12.81
CA SER A 31 11.43 2.85 12.80
C SER A 31 11.24 3.40 11.40
N LEU A 32 10.18 4.19 11.22
CA LEU A 32 9.87 4.89 9.97
C LEU A 32 9.69 6.37 10.26
N GLN A 33 10.37 7.22 9.51
CA GLN A 33 10.21 8.66 9.61
C GLN A 33 9.09 9.15 8.70
N LYS A 34 8.53 10.32 9.04
CA LYS A 34 7.48 10.97 8.27
C LYS A 34 7.94 11.22 6.83
N GLY A 35 7.09 10.85 5.86
CA GLY A 35 7.34 11.03 4.43
C GLY A 35 8.35 10.06 3.82
N GLN A 36 8.85 9.08 4.58
CA GLN A 36 9.77 8.06 4.08
C GLN A 36 9.07 6.77 3.69
N VAL A 37 9.75 5.99 2.85
CA VAL A 37 9.38 4.63 2.47
C VAL A 37 10.38 3.65 3.08
N LEU A 38 9.91 2.77 3.98
CA LEU A 38 10.65 1.65 4.52
C LEU A 38 10.37 0.40 3.68
N GLY A 39 11.37 -0.12 2.99
CA GLY A 39 11.30 -1.38 2.27
C GLY A 39 11.59 -2.55 3.20
N CYS A 40 10.65 -3.49 3.32
CA CYS A 40 10.85 -4.74 4.06
C CYS A 40 11.01 -5.89 3.06
N VAL A 41 12.17 -6.56 3.06
CA VAL A 41 12.52 -7.60 2.09
C VAL A 41 12.96 -8.89 2.78
N GLY A 42 12.75 -10.01 2.11
CA GLY A 42 13.13 -11.35 2.56
C GLY A 42 12.36 -12.43 1.82
N GLU A 43 12.74 -13.68 1.96
CA GLU A 43 12.06 -14.83 1.37
C GLU A 43 10.62 -15.01 1.88
N SER A 44 9.83 -15.82 1.15
CA SER A 44 8.51 -16.23 1.64
C SER A 44 8.64 -16.93 3.01
N GLY A 45 7.76 -16.59 3.94
CA GLY A 45 7.80 -17.13 5.30
C GLY A 45 8.82 -16.45 6.25
N SER A 46 9.53 -15.40 5.84
CA SER A 46 10.46 -14.67 6.73
C SER A 46 9.78 -13.78 7.79
N GLY A 47 8.45 -13.70 7.82
CA GLY A 47 7.70 -12.93 8.82
C GLY A 47 7.17 -11.57 8.34
N LYS A 48 7.44 -11.13 7.10
CA LYS A 48 7.06 -9.80 6.58
C LYS A 48 5.55 -9.51 6.66
N SER A 49 4.72 -10.39 6.09
CA SER A 49 3.25 -10.20 6.11
C SER A 49 2.67 -10.35 7.51
N VAL A 50 3.28 -11.16 8.38
CA VAL A 50 2.88 -11.23 9.79
C VAL A 50 3.20 -9.94 10.50
N THR A 51 4.34 -9.32 10.18
CA THR A 51 4.72 -7.99 10.71
C THR A 51 3.70 -6.93 10.26
N SER A 52 3.32 -6.88 8.98
CA SER A 52 2.32 -5.93 8.49
C SER A 52 0.96 -6.10 9.17
N LEU A 53 0.51 -7.34 9.35
CA LEU A 53 -0.71 -7.64 10.09
C LEU A 53 -0.62 -7.27 11.57
N ALA A 54 0.56 -7.43 12.20
CA ALA A 54 0.78 -7.01 13.57
C ALA A 54 0.68 -5.49 13.74
N LEU A 55 1.26 -4.71 12.81
CA LEU A 55 1.14 -3.25 12.79
C LEU A 55 -0.32 -2.79 12.71
N MET A 56 -1.15 -3.53 11.99
CA MET A 56 -2.58 -3.26 11.87
C MET A 56 -3.41 -3.91 13.00
N GLY A 57 -2.80 -4.71 13.90
CA GLY A 57 -3.53 -5.49 14.90
C GLY A 57 -4.50 -6.50 14.28
N LEU A 58 -4.13 -7.08 13.13
CA LEU A 58 -4.93 -8.03 12.34
C LEU A 58 -4.33 -9.44 12.31
N VAL A 59 -3.45 -9.77 13.24
CA VAL A 59 -2.85 -11.12 13.33
C VAL A 59 -3.98 -12.16 13.49
N PRO A 60 -4.13 -13.11 12.55
CA PRO A 60 -5.22 -14.08 12.61
C PRO A 60 -4.98 -15.14 13.70
N SER A 61 -6.07 -15.63 14.30
CA SER A 61 -6.01 -16.78 15.22
C SER A 61 -5.44 -18.02 14.49
N PRO A 62 -4.56 -18.83 15.14
CA PRO A 62 -4.17 -18.81 16.56
C PRO A 62 -2.97 -17.89 16.88
N GLY A 63 -2.57 -17.00 15.97
CA GLY A 63 -1.48 -16.05 16.16
C GLY A 63 -1.77 -15.03 17.26
N LYS A 64 -0.73 -14.65 18.00
CA LYS A 64 -0.79 -13.63 19.06
C LYS A 64 0.50 -12.81 19.05
N ILE A 65 0.37 -11.52 19.31
CA ILE A 65 1.51 -10.67 19.66
C ILE A 65 1.82 -10.96 21.13
N THR A 66 3.01 -11.49 21.40
CA THR A 66 3.42 -11.93 22.75
C THR A 66 4.40 -10.97 23.41
N GLY A 67 4.94 -10.00 22.67
CA GLY A 67 5.84 -8.99 23.22
C GLY A 67 6.06 -7.82 22.28
N GLY A 68 6.59 -6.75 22.84
CA GLY A 68 6.97 -5.53 22.12
C GLY A 68 6.01 -4.37 22.28
N GLU A 69 6.31 -3.29 21.58
CA GLU A 69 5.53 -2.05 21.49
C GLU A 69 5.45 -1.59 20.04
N ILE A 70 4.33 -0.99 19.65
CA ILE A 70 4.12 -0.39 18.33
C ILE A 70 3.66 1.06 18.55
N CYS A 71 4.60 1.98 18.62
CA CYS A 71 4.34 3.40 18.81
C CYS A 71 4.03 4.05 17.46
N PHE A 72 2.81 4.49 17.27
CA PHE A 72 2.34 5.23 16.10
C PHE A 72 2.04 6.68 16.46
N ARG A 73 2.45 7.62 15.60
CA ARG A 73 2.16 9.06 15.76
C ARG A 73 1.19 9.52 14.69
N PRO A 74 -0.11 9.71 15.03
CA PRO A 74 -1.10 10.18 14.07
C PRO A 74 -0.82 11.63 13.66
N ALA A 75 -1.15 11.99 12.41
CA ALA A 75 -1.08 13.37 11.94
C ALA A 75 -2.40 14.12 12.17
N LYS A 76 -3.49 13.39 12.36
CA LYS A 76 -4.84 13.92 12.55
C LYS A 76 -5.32 13.61 13.97
N GLY A 77 -6.25 14.42 14.48
CA GLY A 77 -6.86 14.20 15.80
C GLY A 77 -6.40 15.16 16.87
N GLN A 78 -6.93 14.98 18.09
CA GLN A 78 -6.72 15.91 19.22
C GLN A 78 -5.34 15.76 19.90
N SER A 79 -4.63 14.66 19.66
CA SER A 79 -3.31 14.41 20.25
C SER A 79 -2.32 14.01 19.16
N MET A 80 -1.27 14.84 18.98
CA MET A 80 -0.09 14.50 18.18
C MET A 80 0.91 13.61 18.96
N GLN A 81 0.51 13.05 20.09
CA GLN A 81 1.36 12.18 20.89
C GLN A 81 1.40 10.77 20.29
N ALA A 82 2.54 10.12 20.44
CA ALA A 82 2.68 8.74 20.04
C ALA A 82 1.75 7.85 20.88
N VAL A 83 1.09 6.92 20.23
CA VAL A 83 0.16 5.94 20.83
C VAL A 83 0.73 4.56 20.62
N ASP A 84 0.84 3.76 21.67
CA ASP A 84 1.17 2.34 21.53
C ASP A 84 -0.10 1.58 21.09
N LEU A 85 -0.09 1.10 19.85
CA LEU A 85 -1.22 0.40 19.23
C LEU A 85 -1.55 -0.94 19.89
N LEU A 86 -0.63 -1.51 20.67
CA LEU A 86 -0.87 -2.76 21.39
C LEU A 86 -1.58 -2.55 22.72
N SER A 87 -1.52 -1.34 23.27
CA SER A 87 -2.09 -1.00 24.57
C SER A 87 -3.51 -0.42 24.49
N ILE A 88 -3.97 0.01 23.29
CA ILE A 88 -5.29 0.61 23.11
C ILE A 88 -6.39 -0.46 22.89
N PRO A 89 -7.65 -0.16 23.28
CA PRO A 89 -8.79 -1.05 23.05
C PRO A 89 -9.06 -1.28 21.54
N PRO A 90 -9.61 -2.45 21.15
CA PRO A 90 -9.91 -2.74 19.75
C PRO A 90 -10.85 -1.70 19.08
N GLU A 91 -11.77 -1.10 19.84
CA GLU A 91 -12.68 -0.05 19.34
C GLU A 91 -11.90 1.22 18.96
N GLU A 92 -10.90 1.60 19.74
CA GLU A 92 -10.04 2.74 19.48
C GLU A 92 -9.11 2.46 18.30
N LEU A 93 -8.58 1.24 18.20
CA LEU A 93 -7.74 0.83 17.07
C LEU A 93 -8.48 0.92 15.73
N ARG A 94 -9.82 0.71 15.70
CA ARG A 94 -10.65 0.91 14.50
C ARG A 94 -10.64 2.35 14.00
N TYR A 95 -10.48 3.33 14.89
CA TYR A 95 -10.38 4.74 14.48
C TYR A 95 -9.12 5.00 13.65
N TYR A 96 -8.01 4.36 14.03
CA TYR A 96 -6.76 4.51 13.28
C TYR A 96 -6.80 3.76 11.95
N ARG A 97 -7.40 2.56 11.91
CA ARG A 97 -7.54 1.77 10.68
C ARG A 97 -8.47 2.47 9.69
N GLY A 98 -7.99 2.67 8.48
CA GLY A 98 -8.70 3.38 7.40
C GLY A 98 -8.62 4.90 7.50
N GLY A 99 -8.58 5.49 8.70
CA GLY A 99 -8.45 6.94 8.90
C GLY A 99 -7.02 7.46 8.84
N GLU A 100 -6.15 6.86 9.64
CA GLU A 100 -4.73 7.25 9.80
C GLU A 100 -3.76 6.22 9.22
N MET A 101 -4.14 4.95 9.28
CA MET A 101 -3.37 3.82 8.80
C MET A 101 -4.19 3.04 7.78
N ALA A 102 -3.61 2.75 6.62
CA ALA A 102 -4.26 1.93 5.61
C ALA A 102 -3.35 0.79 5.16
N MET A 103 -3.95 -0.26 4.61
CA MET A 103 -3.21 -1.43 4.13
C MET A 103 -3.68 -1.82 2.73
N ILE A 104 -2.72 -2.11 1.86
CA ILE A 104 -2.91 -2.78 0.57
C ILE A 104 -2.46 -4.22 0.77
N PHE A 105 -3.38 -5.16 0.57
CA PHE A 105 -3.13 -6.60 0.69
C PHE A 105 -2.54 -7.19 -0.58
N GLN A 106 -1.87 -8.32 -0.45
CA GLN A 106 -1.15 -9.01 -1.52
C GLN A 106 -2.02 -9.38 -2.73
N GLU A 107 -3.28 -9.79 -2.50
CA GLU A 107 -4.16 -10.27 -3.57
C GLU A 107 -5.38 -9.36 -3.75
N PRO A 108 -5.45 -8.57 -4.85
CA PRO A 108 -6.58 -7.68 -5.11
C PRO A 108 -7.93 -8.40 -5.23
N MET A 109 -7.94 -9.58 -5.86
CA MET A 109 -9.17 -10.35 -6.09
C MET A 109 -9.82 -10.87 -4.80
N SER A 110 -9.02 -11.18 -3.79
CA SER A 110 -9.52 -11.65 -2.49
C SER A 110 -9.91 -10.50 -1.56
N SER A 111 -9.42 -9.29 -1.84
CA SER A 111 -9.61 -8.12 -0.99
C SER A 111 -10.85 -7.30 -1.36
N LEU A 112 -11.28 -7.36 -2.62
CA LEU A 112 -12.49 -6.70 -3.10
C LEU A 112 -13.69 -7.64 -3.04
N ASN A 113 -14.84 -7.11 -2.63
CA ASN A 113 -16.08 -7.89 -2.60
C ASN A 113 -16.66 -8.01 -4.03
N PRO A 114 -16.76 -9.23 -4.61
CA PRO A 114 -17.16 -9.40 -6.01
C PRO A 114 -18.62 -9.06 -6.31
N VAL A 115 -19.47 -8.95 -5.28
CA VAL A 115 -20.92 -8.66 -5.45
C VAL A 115 -21.25 -7.17 -5.37
N TYR A 116 -20.28 -6.32 -5.06
CA TYR A 116 -20.43 -4.86 -5.04
C TYR A 116 -19.61 -4.22 -6.14
N ASN A 117 -20.14 -3.15 -6.74
CA ASN A 117 -19.43 -2.36 -7.73
C ASN A 117 -18.34 -1.48 -7.08
N ILE A 118 -17.51 -0.87 -7.91
CA ILE A 118 -16.37 -0.06 -7.46
C ILE A 118 -16.82 1.20 -6.71
N GLU A 119 -17.92 1.85 -7.18
CA GLU A 119 -18.50 3.01 -6.51
C GLU A 119 -18.83 2.69 -5.06
N PHE A 120 -19.57 1.59 -4.82
CA PHE A 120 -20.00 1.22 -3.48
C PHE A 120 -18.81 1.01 -2.55
N GLN A 121 -17.80 0.24 -2.99
CA GLN A 121 -16.67 -0.13 -2.14
C GLN A 121 -15.79 1.07 -1.77
N ILE A 122 -15.55 2.01 -2.71
CA ILE A 122 -14.77 3.22 -2.42
C ILE A 122 -15.58 4.18 -1.54
N THR A 123 -16.87 4.40 -1.86
CA THR A 123 -17.72 5.33 -1.11
C THR A 123 -18.02 4.82 0.30
N GLU A 124 -18.15 3.50 0.51
CA GLU A 124 -18.30 2.89 1.83
C GLU A 124 -17.11 3.23 2.74
N ALA A 125 -15.88 3.06 2.23
CA ALA A 125 -14.67 3.41 2.97
C ALA A 125 -14.63 4.90 3.35
N ILE A 126 -15.05 5.79 2.44
CA ILE A 126 -15.13 7.24 2.70
C ILE A 126 -16.17 7.56 3.77
N LEU A 127 -17.39 7.04 3.60
CA LEU A 127 -18.52 7.33 4.50
C LEU A 127 -18.32 6.76 5.91
N LEU A 128 -17.55 5.69 6.06
CA LEU A 128 -17.22 5.11 7.36
C LEU A 128 -16.34 6.03 8.20
N HIS A 129 -15.43 6.76 7.58
CA HIS A 129 -14.41 7.55 8.26
C HIS A 129 -14.60 9.07 8.15
N GLN A 130 -15.45 9.54 7.23
CA GLN A 130 -15.66 10.97 6.98
C GLN A 130 -17.12 11.35 7.10
N LYS A 131 -17.39 12.52 7.69
CA LYS A 131 -18.75 13.09 7.81
C LYS A 131 -19.08 13.85 6.53
N VAL A 132 -19.35 13.15 5.43
CA VAL A 132 -19.69 13.72 4.12
C VAL A 132 -20.99 13.13 3.59
N SER A 133 -21.65 13.82 2.64
CA SER A 133 -22.83 13.28 1.96
C SER A 133 -22.43 12.18 0.96
N THR A 134 -23.38 11.34 0.57
CA THR A 134 -23.16 10.29 -0.46
C THR A 134 -22.68 10.89 -1.78
N GLU A 135 -23.20 12.05 -2.17
CA GLU A 135 -22.78 12.76 -3.38
C GLU A 135 -21.34 13.26 -3.27
N GLN A 136 -20.95 13.80 -2.11
CA GLN A 136 -19.56 14.20 -1.86
C GLN A 136 -18.63 12.99 -1.88
N ALA A 137 -19.02 11.87 -1.27
CA ALA A 137 -18.26 10.63 -1.30
C ALA A 137 -18.08 10.10 -2.72
N LYS A 138 -19.12 10.16 -3.57
CA LYS A 138 -19.05 9.80 -4.99
C LYS A 138 -18.08 10.69 -5.75
N ASN A 139 -18.14 12.01 -5.56
CA ASN A 139 -17.21 12.93 -6.21
C ASN A 139 -15.76 12.70 -5.76
N GLN A 140 -15.55 12.41 -4.47
CA GLN A 140 -14.24 12.05 -3.95
C GLN A 140 -13.73 10.71 -4.55
N ALA A 141 -14.62 9.71 -4.71
CA ALA A 141 -14.27 8.45 -5.35
C ALA A 141 -13.83 8.66 -6.81
N ILE A 142 -14.51 9.53 -7.57
CA ILE A 142 -14.10 9.90 -8.94
C ILE A 142 -12.70 10.52 -8.92
N SER A 143 -12.44 11.50 -8.04
CA SER A 143 -11.13 12.15 -7.94
C SER A 143 -10.03 11.15 -7.58
N LEU A 144 -10.29 10.20 -6.67
CA LEU A 144 -9.36 9.13 -6.32
C LEU A 144 -9.06 8.21 -7.52
N LEU A 145 -10.07 7.84 -8.29
CA LEU A 145 -9.89 7.01 -9.49
C LEU A 145 -9.07 7.72 -10.56
N GLN A 146 -9.19 9.06 -10.67
CA GLN A 146 -8.33 9.88 -11.53
C GLN A 146 -6.90 9.95 -10.98
N GLU A 147 -6.73 10.16 -9.68
CA GLU A 147 -5.43 10.21 -9.01
C GLU A 147 -4.64 8.90 -9.19
N VAL A 148 -5.29 7.75 -9.04
CA VAL A 148 -4.65 6.44 -9.29
C VAL A 148 -4.55 6.09 -10.78
N ARG A 149 -4.92 7.00 -11.68
CA ARG A 149 -4.84 6.85 -13.15
C ARG A 149 -5.65 5.66 -13.69
N LEU A 150 -6.74 5.29 -13.01
CA LEU A 150 -7.72 4.33 -13.51
C LEU A 150 -8.76 5.01 -14.39
N LEU A 151 -9.11 6.23 -14.07
CA LEU A 151 -9.96 7.12 -14.86
C LEU A 151 -9.10 8.28 -15.37
N PRO A 152 -9.16 8.62 -16.68
CA PRO A 152 -8.49 9.82 -17.19
C PRO A 152 -9.04 11.10 -16.55
N SER A 153 -8.26 12.18 -16.55
CA SER A 153 -8.74 13.49 -16.12
C SER A 153 -9.85 14.03 -17.06
N ASP A 154 -10.59 15.01 -16.59
CA ASP A 154 -11.66 15.62 -17.40
C ASP A 154 -11.10 16.24 -18.67
N GLU A 155 -9.90 16.84 -18.61
CA GLU A 155 -9.19 17.41 -19.75
C GLU A 155 -8.80 16.32 -20.76
N GLN A 156 -8.25 15.21 -20.30
CA GLN A 156 -7.89 14.08 -21.15
C GLN A 156 -9.12 13.42 -21.80
N LEU A 157 -10.24 13.38 -21.11
CA LEU A 157 -11.50 12.89 -21.66
C LEU A 157 -12.07 13.86 -22.71
N GLU A 158 -11.95 15.17 -22.50
CA GLU A 158 -12.31 16.19 -23.48
C GLU A 158 -11.46 16.09 -24.75
N GLU A 159 -10.13 16.02 -24.60
CA GLU A 159 -9.20 15.84 -25.73
C GLU A 159 -9.56 14.58 -26.52
N LYS A 160 -9.76 13.46 -25.84
CA LYS A 160 -10.16 12.19 -26.47
C LYS A 160 -11.50 12.30 -27.22
N TYR A 161 -12.47 13.04 -26.66
CA TYR A 161 -13.73 13.27 -27.33
C TYR A 161 -13.53 14.06 -28.65
N ILE A 162 -12.75 15.14 -28.59
CA ILE A 162 -12.46 16.00 -29.76
C ILE A 162 -11.72 15.24 -30.86
N GLU A 163 -10.78 14.37 -30.49
CA GLU A 163 -10.05 13.50 -31.43
C GLU A 163 -10.96 12.44 -32.08
N THR A 164 -11.87 11.87 -31.30
CA THR A 164 -12.72 10.75 -31.75
C THR A 164 -13.92 11.23 -32.60
N PHE A 165 -14.48 12.38 -32.23
CA PHE A 165 -15.70 12.92 -32.85
C PHE A 165 -15.41 14.26 -33.55
N PRO A 166 -15.26 14.30 -34.90
CA PRO A 166 -15.07 15.55 -35.64
C PRO A 166 -16.16 16.57 -35.33
N LEU A 167 -15.76 17.80 -35.03
CA LEU A 167 -16.65 18.88 -34.60
C LEU A 167 -17.43 19.45 -35.78
N GLU A 168 -18.47 18.77 -36.25
CA GLU A 168 -19.29 19.24 -37.39
C GLU A 168 -20.29 20.37 -37.04
N ASN A 169 -20.62 20.58 -35.73
CA ASN A 169 -21.58 21.60 -35.30
C ASN A 169 -21.21 22.26 -33.97
N LYS A 170 -20.79 23.53 -34.02
CA LYS A 170 -20.27 24.28 -32.85
C LYS A 170 -21.32 24.60 -31.76
N GLY A 171 -22.63 24.41 -31.97
CA GLY A 171 -23.68 24.89 -31.05
C GLY A 171 -23.86 24.09 -29.76
N HIS A 172 -23.61 22.80 -29.76
CA HIS A 172 -23.84 21.90 -28.58
C HIS A 172 -22.63 21.08 -28.18
N VAL A 173 -21.44 21.43 -28.63
CA VAL A 173 -20.22 20.66 -28.42
C VAL A 173 -19.90 20.54 -26.92
N ARG A 174 -20.00 21.62 -26.17
CA ARG A 174 -19.71 21.62 -24.71
C ARG A 174 -20.64 20.71 -23.91
N GLU A 175 -21.92 20.66 -24.28
CA GLU A 175 -22.91 19.82 -23.64
C GLU A 175 -22.62 18.33 -23.93
N LYS A 176 -22.30 18.00 -25.17
CA LYS A 176 -21.92 16.64 -25.58
C LYS A 176 -20.64 16.18 -24.89
N ILE A 177 -19.63 17.05 -24.78
CA ILE A 177 -18.40 16.75 -24.04
C ILE A 177 -18.72 16.46 -22.55
N ARG A 178 -19.53 17.30 -21.89
CA ARG A 178 -19.94 17.08 -20.50
C ARG A 178 -20.66 15.73 -20.33
N THR A 179 -21.59 15.42 -21.22
CA THR A 179 -22.31 14.15 -21.20
C THR A 179 -21.35 12.97 -21.36
N TYR A 180 -20.43 13.04 -22.31
CA TYR A 180 -19.41 12.01 -22.52
C TYR A 180 -18.53 11.81 -21.29
N ILE A 181 -18.01 12.89 -20.70
CA ILE A 181 -17.20 12.83 -19.48
C ILE A 181 -17.99 12.14 -18.34
N GLN A 182 -19.26 12.54 -18.15
CA GLN A 182 -20.10 11.95 -17.11
C GLN A 182 -20.37 10.46 -17.40
N GLU A 183 -20.60 10.07 -18.62
CA GLU A 183 -20.78 8.67 -19.01
C GLU A 183 -19.53 7.82 -18.73
N GLN A 184 -18.32 8.35 -19.02
CA GLN A 184 -17.07 7.66 -18.71
C GLN A 184 -16.89 7.45 -17.20
N LYS A 185 -17.19 8.48 -16.38
CA LYS A 185 -17.16 8.40 -14.92
C LYS A 185 -18.14 7.35 -14.40
N GLU A 186 -19.39 7.39 -14.85
CA GLU A 186 -20.42 6.42 -14.45
C GLU A 186 -20.06 5.00 -14.89
N THR A 187 -19.49 4.82 -16.08
CA THR A 187 -19.13 3.52 -16.60
C THR A 187 -18.09 2.82 -15.73
N ILE A 188 -17.05 3.53 -15.27
CA ILE A 188 -16.01 2.94 -14.43
C ILE A 188 -16.52 2.65 -13.00
N LEU A 189 -17.32 3.55 -12.45
CA LEU A 189 -17.90 3.42 -11.10
C LEU A 189 -18.83 2.20 -10.98
N LYS A 190 -19.62 1.91 -12.04
CA LYS A 190 -20.58 0.80 -12.08
C LYS A 190 -19.94 -0.56 -12.32
N ARG A 191 -18.66 -0.62 -12.69
CA ARG A 191 -17.97 -1.91 -12.89
C ARG A 191 -17.84 -2.70 -11.60
N TYR A 192 -17.85 -4.01 -11.75
CA TYR A 192 -17.57 -4.97 -10.70
C TYR A 192 -16.11 -5.42 -10.77
N PRO A 193 -15.53 -5.95 -9.67
CA PRO A 193 -14.14 -6.42 -9.65
C PRO A 193 -13.78 -7.39 -10.79
N HIS A 194 -14.65 -8.32 -11.12
CA HIS A 194 -14.43 -9.32 -12.17
C HIS A 194 -14.39 -8.74 -13.61
N GLU A 195 -14.80 -7.49 -13.80
CA GLU A 195 -14.75 -6.78 -15.09
C GLU A 195 -13.46 -5.96 -15.27
N LEU A 196 -12.55 -6.02 -14.29
CA LEU A 196 -11.30 -5.26 -14.27
C LEU A 196 -10.08 -6.18 -14.43
N SER A 197 -9.03 -5.68 -15.11
CA SER A 197 -7.74 -6.34 -15.14
C SER A 197 -7.02 -6.29 -13.79
N GLY A 198 -6.02 -7.13 -13.55
CA GLY A 198 -5.26 -7.15 -12.30
C GLY A 198 -4.67 -5.79 -11.93
N GLY A 199 -4.08 -5.08 -12.89
CA GLY A 199 -3.56 -3.73 -12.66
C GLY A 199 -4.64 -2.68 -12.38
N GLN A 200 -5.84 -2.83 -12.96
CA GLN A 200 -6.98 -1.97 -12.66
C GLN A 200 -7.53 -2.24 -11.25
N LEU A 201 -7.63 -3.50 -10.84
CA LEU A 201 -8.02 -3.90 -9.48
C LEU A 201 -7.03 -3.35 -8.45
N GLN A 202 -5.74 -3.42 -8.74
CA GLN A 202 -4.71 -2.87 -7.87
C GLN A 202 -4.87 -1.35 -7.69
N ARG A 203 -5.18 -0.61 -8.76
CA ARG A 203 -5.45 0.83 -8.69
C ARG A 203 -6.71 1.13 -7.85
N VAL A 204 -7.76 0.31 -7.94
CA VAL A 204 -8.95 0.42 -7.08
C VAL A 204 -8.58 0.23 -5.61
N MET A 205 -7.78 -0.80 -5.29
CA MET A 205 -7.32 -1.03 -3.91
C MET A 205 -6.48 0.13 -3.38
N ILE A 206 -5.60 0.69 -4.21
CA ILE A 206 -4.83 1.89 -3.84
C ILE A 206 -5.78 3.06 -3.58
N ALA A 207 -6.77 3.31 -4.47
CA ALA A 207 -7.75 4.37 -4.29
C ALA A 207 -8.53 4.23 -2.98
N MET A 208 -8.96 3.01 -2.64
CA MET A 208 -9.62 2.72 -1.36
C MET A 208 -8.68 2.98 -0.17
N ALA A 209 -7.44 2.50 -0.24
CA ALA A 209 -6.47 2.68 0.83
C ALA A 209 -6.16 4.15 1.12
N ILE A 210 -6.04 4.99 0.07
CA ILE A 210 -5.74 6.43 0.23
C ILE A 210 -6.99 7.31 0.42
N SER A 211 -8.19 6.73 0.40
CA SER A 211 -9.46 7.47 0.41
C SER A 211 -9.65 8.41 1.60
N CYS A 212 -9.07 8.05 2.74
CA CYS A 212 -9.12 8.85 3.95
C CYS A 212 -7.82 9.61 4.25
N ASN A 213 -6.91 9.72 3.27
CA ASN A 213 -5.64 10.42 3.45
C ASN A 213 -4.82 9.86 4.63
N PRO A 214 -4.49 8.58 4.64
CA PRO A 214 -3.76 7.98 5.76
C PRO A 214 -2.37 8.60 5.92
N THR A 215 -1.89 8.66 7.16
CA THR A 215 -0.52 9.09 7.47
C THR A 215 0.48 7.96 7.21
N LEU A 216 0.03 6.71 7.39
CA LEU A 216 0.81 5.50 7.16
C LEU A 216 0.09 4.55 6.19
N LEU A 217 0.76 4.19 5.11
CA LEU A 217 0.33 3.15 4.19
C LEU A 217 1.21 1.90 4.37
N ILE A 218 0.60 0.75 4.56
CA ILE A 218 1.29 -0.54 4.58
C ILE A 218 0.94 -1.25 3.27
N ALA A 219 1.92 -1.52 2.41
CA ALA A 219 1.74 -2.18 1.13
C ALA A 219 2.41 -3.56 1.16
N ASP A 220 1.61 -4.60 1.33
CA ASP A 220 2.09 -5.98 1.40
C ASP A 220 2.07 -6.62 0.02
N GLU A 221 3.24 -6.74 -0.59
CA GLU A 221 3.47 -7.26 -1.94
C GLU A 221 2.50 -6.70 -3.02
N PRO A 222 2.34 -5.38 -3.12
CA PRO A 222 1.27 -4.77 -3.93
C PRO A 222 1.46 -4.93 -5.44
N THR A 223 2.56 -5.48 -5.89
CA THR A 223 2.88 -5.67 -7.31
C THR A 223 3.05 -7.14 -7.71
N THR A 224 2.83 -8.06 -6.77
CA THR A 224 2.86 -9.51 -7.05
C THR A 224 1.77 -9.87 -8.06
N ALA A 225 2.09 -10.72 -9.02
CA ALA A 225 1.21 -11.14 -10.13
C ALA A 225 0.85 -10.05 -11.17
N LEU A 226 1.56 -8.92 -11.20
CA LEU A 226 1.46 -7.92 -12.26
C LEU A 226 2.58 -8.10 -13.28
N ASP A 227 2.31 -7.76 -14.55
CA ASP A 227 3.37 -7.68 -15.55
C ASP A 227 4.33 -6.52 -15.25
N VAL A 228 5.53 -6.59 -15.81
CA VAL A 228 6.65 -5.66 -15.52
C VAL A 228 6.27 -4.20 -15.79
N THR A 229 5.49 -3.95 -16.83
CA THR A 229 5.07 -2.59 -17.21
C THR A 229 4.10 -2.02 -16.20
N VAL A 230 3.05 -2.78 -15.87
CA VAL A 230 2.05 -2.38 -14.87
C VAL A 230 2.67 -2.26 -13.48
N GLN A 231 3.59 -3.18 -13.11
CA GLN A 231 4.36 -3.08 -11.88
C GLN A 231 5.11 -1.75 -11.78
N ALA A 232 5.86 -1.36 -12.82
CA ALA A 232 6.59 -0.09 -12.82
C ALA A 232 5.66 1.13 -12.69
N GLU A 233 4.47 1.08 -13.31
CA GLU A 233 3.47 2.14 -13.18
C GLU A 233 2.90 2.24 -11.75
N ILE A 234 2.60 1.10 -11.11
CA ILE A 234 2.11 1.06 -9.72
C ILE A 234 3.18 1.56 -8.74
N LEU A 235 4.44 1.19 -8.94
CA LEU A 235 5.54 1.68 -8.09
C LEU A 235 5.71 3.19 -8.21
N ARG A 236 5.63 3.74 -9.43
CA ARG A 236 5.66 5.20 -9.65
C ARG A 236 4.49 5.88 -8.96
N LEU A 237 3.28 5.34 -9.13
CA LEU A 237 2.08 5.86 -8.48
C LEU A 237 2.25 5.92 -6.96
N LEU A 238 2.65 4.82 -6.31
CA LEU A 238 2.85 4.76 -4.85
C LEU A 238 3.94 5.74 -4.40
N ARG A 239 5.02 5.88 -5.16
CA ARG A 239 6.08 6.85 -4.87
C ARG A 239 5.61 8.30 -5.01
N ASP A 240 4.83 8.61 -6.05
CA ASP A 240 4.23 9.93 -6.26
C ASP A 240 3.29 10.30 -5.10
N LEU A 241 2.48 9.34 -4.63
CA LEU A 241 1.58 9.52 -3.48
C LEU A 241 2.35 9.84 -2.18
N CYS A 242 3.49 9.18 -1.92
CA CYS A 242 4.32 9.48 -0.74
C CYS A 242 5.01 10.85 -0.83
N LYS A 243 5.33 11.32 -2.05
CA LYS A 243 6.00 12.61 -2.27
C LYS A 243 5.06 13.78 -2.46
N SER A 244 3.75 13.52 -2.58
CA SER A 244 2.73 14.56 -2.69
C SER A 244 2.57 15.34 -1.37
N ASP A 245 1.77 16.40 -1.40
CA ASP A 245 1.40 17.19 -0.22
C ASP A 245 0.70 16.39 0.90
N ARG A 246 0.43 15.09 0.66
CA ARG A 246 -0.13 14.17 1.65
C ARG A 246 0.83 13.83 2.78
N GLU A 247 2.15 14.01 2.57
CA GLU A 247 3.20 13.64 3.54
C GLU A 247 3.05 12.20 4.08
N MET A 248 2.54 11.30 3.25
CA MET A 248 2.26 9.90 3.60
C MET A 248 3.57 9.12 3.71
N SER A 249 3.71 8.36 4.79
CA SER A 249 4.81 7.42 4.99
C SER A 249 4.37 6.01 4.59
N MET A 250 5.30 5.16 4.16
CA MET A 250 4.94 3.83 3.69
C MET A 250 5.87 2.74 4.22
N VAL A 251 5.30 1.63 4.68
CA VAL A 251 5.98 0.34 4.81
C VAL A 251 5.66 -0.47 3.57
N PHE A 252 6.67 -0.72 2.75
CA PHE A 252 6.54 -1.46 1.50
C PHE A 252 7.19 -2.83 1.60
N ILE A 253 6.41 -3.89 1.49
CA ILE A 253 6.87 -5.27 1.60
C ILE A 253 6.98 -5.89 0.21
N SER A 254 8.11 -6.55 -0.04
CA SER A 254 8.35 -7.33 -1.25
C SER A 254 9.36 -8.45 -0.99
N HIS A 255 9.29 -9.50 -1.79
CA HIS A 255 10.37 -10.50 -1.87
C HIS A 255 11.43 -10.13 -2.92
N ASP A 256 11.19 -9.09 -3.73
CA ASP A 256 12.10 -8.65 -4.79
C ASP A 256 12.87 -7.38 -4.37
N LEU A 257 14.20 -7.54 -4.18
CA LEU A 257 15.11 -6.42 -3.93
C LEU A 257 15.16 -5.40 -5.08
N GLY A 258 14.82 -5.79 -6.30
CA GLY A 258 14.72 -4.87 -7.44
C GLY A 258 13.61 -3.86 -7.24
N VAL A 259 12.45 -4.36 -6.84
CA VAL A 259 11.29 -3.53 -6.51
C VAL A 259 11.58 -2.61 -5.32
N ILE A 260 12.18 -3.15 -4.26
CA ILE A 260 12.58 -2.36 -3.08
C ILE A 260 13.55 -1.24 -3.47
N ASN A 261 14.54 -1.53 -4.33
CA ASN A 261 15.49 -0.51 -4.81
C ASN A 261 14.83 0.65 -5.55
N GLU A 262 13.70 0.42 -6.20
CA GLU A 262 12.99 1.48 -6.93
C GLU A 262 12.23 2.43 -6.01
N ILE A 263 11.70 1.93 -4.88
CA ILE A 263 10.74 2.68 -4.07
C ILE A 263 11.25 3.10 -2.68
N ALA A 264 12.11 2.29 -2.04
CA ALA A 264 12.50 2.49 -0.65
C ALA A 264 13.56 3.59 -0.45
N ASP A 265 13.51 4.25 0.70
CA ASP A 265 14.54 5.15 1.23
C ASP A 265 15.41 4.42 2.27
N GLN A 266 14.77 3.55 3.09
CA GLN A 266 15.41 2.67 4.04
C GLN A 266 14.99 1.22 3.79
N ILE A 267 15.84 0.27 4.17
CA ILE A 267 15.60 -1.16 3.96
C ILE A 267 15.79 -1.91 5.27
N VAL A 268 14.86 -2.83 5.50
CA VAL A 268 14.92 -3.86 6.54
C VAL A 268 14.92 -5.22 5.84
N VAL A 269 15.92 -6.04 6.13
CA VAL A 269 16.05 -7.41 5.61
C VAL A 269 15.60 -8.39 6.69
N MET A 270 14.56 -9.16 6.39
CA MET A 270 14.02 -10.16 7.30
C MET A 270 14.40 -11.57 6.88
N TYR A 271 14.82 -12.37 7.84
CA TYR A 271 15.12 -13.79 7.67
C TYR A 271 14.69 -14.58 8.92
N GLN A 272 13.89 -15.63 8.73
CA GLN A 272 13.39 -16.52 9.79
C GLN A 272 12.75 -15.78 10.98
N GLY A 273 12.00 -14.73 10.72
CA GLY A 273 11.30 -13.95 11.75
C GLY A 273 12.14 -12.84 12.39
N GLU A 274 13.40 -12.68 12.03
CA GLU A 274 14.30 -11.69 12.59
C GLU A 274 14.73 -10.65 11.55
N ILE A 275 15.09 -9.45 12.00
CA ILE A 275 15.77 -8.44 11.19
C ILE A 275 17.27 -8.76 11.24
N VAL A 276 17.83 -9.16 10.10
CA VAL A 276 19.25 -9.52 10.00
C VAL A 276 20.12 -8.37 9.51
N GLU A 277 19.50 -7.39 8.82
CA GLU A 277 20.19 -6.18 8.40
C GLU A 277 19.18 -5.04 8.22
N GLN A 278 19.56 -3.82 8.56
CA GLN A 278 18.77 -2.61 8.33
C GLN A 278 19.67 -1.41 8.13
N GLY A 279 19.23 -0.47 7.30
CA GLY A 279 19.97 0.76 7.00
C GLY A 279 19.33 1.53 5.86
N THR A 280 20.03 2.57 5.41
CA THR A 280 19.66 3.27 4.18
C THR A 280 19.70 2.32 2.99
N LYS A 281 18.92 2.62 1.95
CA LYS A 281 18.96 1.87 0.70
C LYS A 281 20.38 1.69 0.17
N GLU A 282 21.19 2.74 0.23
CA GLU A 282 22.56 2.72 -0.26
C GLU A 282 23.45 1.78 0.55
N GLU A 283 23.34 1.81 1.87
CA GLU A 283 24.13 0.93 2.75
C GLU A 283 23.80 -0.54 2.52
N VAL A 284 22.52 -0.90 2.55
CA VAL A 284 22.10 -2.31 2.42
C VAL A 284 22.36 -2.88 1.03
N LEU A 285 22.17 -2.09 -0.04
CA LEU A 285 22.32 -2.60 -1.41
C LEU A 285 23.76 -2.58 -1.91
N ASN A 286 24.57 -1.58 -1.51
CA ASN A 286 25.93 -1.44 -2.02
C ASN A 286 27.00 -1.97 -1.05
N TYR A 287 26.70 -1.98 0.25
CA TYR A 287 27.64 -2.39 1.30
C TYR A 287 27.04 -3.41 2.27
N PRO A 288 26.38 -4.48 1.79
CA PRO A 288 25.70 -5.46 2.64
C PRO A 288 26.70 -6.12 3.60
N GLN A 289 26.32 -6.24 4.86
CA GLN A 289 27.17 -6.86 5.89
C GLN A 289 26.77 -8.31 6.12
N HIS A 290 25.47 -8.58 6.22
CA HIS A 290 24.97 -9.91 6.56
C HIS A 290 25.10 -10.89 5.37
N PRO A 291 25.54 -12.16 5.60
CA PRO A 291 25.68 -13.16 4.53
C PRO A 291 24.39 -13.41 3.75
N TYR A 292 23.25 -13.43 4.42
CA TYR A 292 21.92 -13.59 3.78
C TYR A 292 21.62 -12.46 2.80
N THR A 293 21.85 -11.20 3.19
CA THR A 293 21.67 -10.04 2.30
C THR A 293 22.56 -10.13 1.07
N LYS A 294 23.83 -10.55 1.27
CA LYS A 294 24.77 -10.78 0.15
C LYS A 294 24.25 -11.87 -0.79
N GLY A 295 23.70 -12.96 -0.24
CA GLY A 295 23.07 -14.03 -1.01
C GLY A 295 21.87 -13.55 -1.82
N LEU A 296 20.94 -12.81 -1.20
CA LEU A 296 19.79 -12.22 -1.89
C LEU A 296 20.19 -11.31 -3.05
N LEU A 297 21.23 -10.49 -2.86
CA LEU A 297 21.75 -9.60 -3.91
C LEU A 297 22.45 -10.37 -5.04
N ALA A 298 23.15 -11.46 -4.71
CA ALA A 298 23.83 -12.31 -5.69
C ALA A 298 22.85 -13.10 -6.56
N CYS A 299 21.69 -13.49 -6.02
CA CYS A 299 20.63 -14.19 -6.77
C CYS A 299 19.87 -13.28 -7.75
N ARG A 300 20.10 -11.96 -7.71
CA ARG A 300 19.42 -11.01 -8.61
C ARG A 300 19.91 -11.21 -10.05
N PRO A 301 19.01 -11.45 -11.03
CA PRO A 301 19.41 -11.57 -12.44
C PRO A 301 20.09 -10.28 -12.91
N ARG A 302 21.36 -10.36 -13.23
CA ARG A 302 22.07 -9.25 -13.89
C ARG A 302 21.89 -9.41 -15.40
N LEU A 303 21.41 -8.39 -16.08
CA LEU A 303 21.20 -8.38 -17.54
C LEU A 303 22.45 -8.76 -18.35
N ASN A 304 23.65 -8.69 -17.76
CA ASN A 304 24.94 -8.91 -18.43
C ASN A 304 25.81 -10.03 -17.83
N SER A 305 25.31 -10.85 -16.93
CA SER A 305 26.10 -11.98 -16.39
C SER A 305 25.22 -13.21 -16.24
N ARG A 306 25.57 -14.31 -16.94
CA ARG A 306 25.10 -15.66 -16.58
C ARG A 306 26.01 -16.15 -15.44
N PRO A 307 25.52 -16.35 -14.21
CA PRO A 307 26.31 -17.02 -13.19
C PRO A 307 26.53 -18.49 -13.64
N GLU A 308 27.74 -18.95 -13.58
CA GLU A 308 28.09 -20.35 -13.92
C GLU A 308 27.54 -21.36 -12.90
N LYS A 309 27.22 -20.91 -11.68
CA LYS A 309 26.52 -21.68 -10.63
C LYS A 309 25.69 -20.73 -9.77
N LEU A 310 24.51 -21.20 -9.32
CA LEU A 310 23.77 -20.56 -8.25
C LEU A 310 24.55 -20.74 -6.92
N PRO A 311 24.63 -19.71 -6.10
CA PRO A 311 25.31 -19.78 -4.81
C PRO A 311 24.64 -20.73 -3.80
#